data_0684fbb75e447992705302f0015c76bf
#
_entry.id   0684fbb75e447992705302f0015c76bf
#
_cell.length_a   1.000
_cell.length_b   1.000
_cell.length_c   1.000
_cell.angle_alpha   90.00
_cell.angle_beta   90.00
_cell.angle_gamma   90.00
#
_symmetry.space_group_name_H-M   'P 1'
#
loop_
_entity.id
_entity.type
_entity.pdbx_description
1 polymer ?
#
loop_
_entity_poly.entity_id
_entity_poly.type
_entity_poly.pdbx_seq_one_letter_code
_entity_poly.pdbx_strand_id
1 'polypeptide(L)'
;NLTTIADCDVLLTMANKEKADLAFKKLSEERLVTNYSTTSVEIDAVLQGVIAEIAAVDSILAVLPNGPTKDSEEKRKVRLEYKKFLLENRKESYGAVALLEKELDLERVNKQLDEVNLFIDAVTAHKATL
;
A
#
# COMPACT_ATOMS: atom_id res chain seq x y z
N ASN A 1 -36.75 -20.56 2.17
CA ASN A 1 -37.20 -19.85 3.37
C ASN A 1 -36.71 -20.52 4.66
N LEU A 2 -36.28 -19.70 5.60
CA LEU A 2 -35.82 -20.15 6.90
C LEU A 2 -37.00 -20.37 7.83
N THR A 3 -37.34 -21.61 8.10
CA THR A 3 -38.50 -21.97 8.91
C THR A 3 -38.15 -22.54 10.27
N THR A 4 -36.86 -22.88 10.49
CA THR A 4 -36.42 -23.49 11.76
C THR A 4 -35.23 -22.74 12.35
N ILE A 5 -35.10 -22.79 13.66
CA ILE A 5 -33.94 -22.28 14.40
C ILE A 5 -32.66 -22.98 13.94
N ALA A 6 -32.72 -24.29 13.68
CA ALA A 6 -31.57 -25.06 13.22
C ALA A 6 -31.01 -24.53 11.89
N ASP A 7 -31.87 -24.16 10.94
CA ASP A 7 -31.46 -23.59 9.65
C ASP A 7 -30.77 -22.23 9.87
N CYS A 8 -31.32 -21.40 10.74
CA CYS A 8 -30.70 -20.11 11.09
C CYS A 8 -29.33 -20.31 11.73
N ASP A 9 -29.17 -21.29 12.61
CA ASP A 9 -27.88 -21.57 13.26
C ASP A 9 -26.83 -22.05 12.28
N VAL A 10 -27.19 -22.86 11.29
CA VAL A 10 -26.29 -23.26 10.21
C VAL A 10 -25.77 -22.05 9.44
N LEU A 11 -26.67 -21.14 9.03
CA LEU A 11 -26.29 -19.94 8.31
C LEU A 11 -25.45 -18.99 9.15
N LEU A 12 -25.77 -18.83 10.42
CA LEU A 12 -24.99 -18.02 11.35
C LEU A 12 -23.57 -18.56 11.54
N THR A 13 -23.42 -19.89 11.65
CA THR A 13 -22.11 -20.53 11.76
C THR A 13 -21.27 -20.26 10.50
N MET A 14 -21.85 -20.39 9.31
CA MET A 14 -21.16 -20.11 8.06
C MET A 14 -20.77 -18.63 7.95
N ALA A 15 -21.69 -17.73 8.26
CA ALA A 15 -21.48 -16.30 8.15
C ALA A 15 -20.44 -15.80 9.17
N ASN A 16 -20.45 -16.31 10.39
CA ASN A 16 -19.46 -15.96 11.41
C ASN A 16 -18.05 -16.46 11.05
N LYS A 17 -17.93 -17.61 10.39
CA LYS A 17 -16.66 -18.09 9.86
C LYS A 17 -16.13 -17.17 8.76
N GLU A 18 -16.98 -16.77 7.82
CA GLU A 18 -16.63 -15.84 6.77
C GLU A 18 -16.22 -14.49 7.34
N LYS A 19 -16.95 -14.00 8.34
CA LYS A 19 -16.61 -12.75 9.06
C LYS A 19 -15.21 -12.82 9.68
N ALA A 20 -14.87 -13.93 10.32
CA ALA A 20 -13.54 -14.10 10.91
C ALA A 20 -12.45 -14.09 9.85
N ASP A 21 -12.66 -14.78 8.72
CA ASP A 21 -11.72 -14.82 7.61
C ASP A 21 -11.52 -13.43 6.99
N LEU A 22 -12.60 -12.68 6.79
CA LEU A 22 -12.56 -11.31 6.27
C LEU A 22 -11.91 -10.33 7.25
N ALA A 23 -12.14 -10.48 8.55
CA ALA A 23 -11.48 -9.67 9.58
C ALA A 23 -9.97 -9.87 9.58
N PHE A 24 -9.51 -11.10 9.42
CA PHE A 24 -8.09 -11.41 9.25
C PHE A 24 -7.51 -10.80 7.97
N LYS A 25 -8.23 -10.93 6.86
CA LYS A 25 -7.84 -10.34 5.57
C LYS A 25 -7.77 -8.80 5.67
N LYS A 26 -8.73 -8.18 6.34
CA LYS A 26 -8.73 -6.73 6.60
C LYS A 26 -7.46 -6.29 7.32
N LEU A 27 -7.07 -7.02 8.37
CA LEU A 27 -5.85 -6.71 9.13
C LEU A 27 -4.61 -6.80 8.23
N SER A 28 -4.52 -7.81 7.38
CA SER A 28 -3.43 -7.97 6.42
C SER A 28 -3.40 -6.84 5.40
N GLU A 29 -4.55 -6.44 4.85
CA GLU A 29 -4.64 -5.33 3.89
C GLU A 29 -4.32 -3.98 4.55
N GLU A 30 -4.73 -3.74 5.79
CA GLU A 30 -4.37 -2.53 6.54
C GLU A 30 -2.86 -2.42 6.74
N ARG A 31 -2.19 -3.53 7.03
CA ARG A 31 -0.72 -3.57 7.15
C ARG A 31 -0.05 -3.25 5.82
N LEU A 32 -0.55 -3.77 4.72
CA LEU A 32 -0.03 -3.49 3.38
C LEU A 32 -0.19 -2.01 3.02
N VAL A 33 -1.35 -1.41 3.28
CA VAL A 33 -1.59 0.02 3.06
C VAL A 33 -0.60 0.86 3.87
N THR A 34 -0.42 0.55 5.15
CA THR A 34 0.53 1.25 6.01
C THR A 34 1.96 1.13 5.49
N ASN A 35 2.39 -0.08 5.12
CA ASN A 35 3.74 -0.33 4.61
C ASN A 35 3.98 0.40 3.29
N TYR A 36 3.02 0.36 2.36
CA TYR A 36 3.14 1.06 1.08
C TYR A 36 3.17 2.58 1.27
N SER A 37 2.33 3.12 2.17
CA SER A 37 2.31 4.55 2.48
C SER A 37 3.65 5.02 3.07
N THR A 38 4.17 4.31 4.06
CA THR A 38 5.45 4.63 4.70
C THR A 38 6.60 4.53 3.69
N THR A 39 6.66 3.44 2.92
CA THR A 39 7.71 3.22 1.92
C THR A 39 7.64 4.27 0.80
N SER A 40 6.45 4.65 0.35
CA SER A 40 6.27 5.69 -0.67
C SER A 40 6.82 7.04 -0.21
N VAL A 41 6.53 7.43 1.03
CA VAL A 41 7.04 8.68 1.62
C VAL A 41 8.57 8.65 1.73
N GLU A 42 9.13 7.54 2.20
CA GLU A 42 10.59 7.37 2.32
C GLU A 42 11.28 7.44 0.96
N ILE A 43 10.74 6.76 -0.04
CA ILE A 43 11.31 6.79 -1.41
C ILE A 43 11.28 8.22 -1.96
N ASP A 44 10.17 8.92 -1.83
CA ASP A 44 10.05 10.30 -2.31
C ASP A 44 11.04 11.23 -1.62
N ALA A 45 11.21 11.12 -0.31
CA ALA A 45 12.16 11.93 0.43
C ALA A 45 13.61 11.70 -0.04
N VAL A 46 14.03 10.44 -0.19
CA VAL A 46 15.37 10.08 -0.65
C VAL A 46 15.57 10.52 -2.11
N LEU A 47 14.56 10.33 -2.96
CA LEU A 47 14.61 10.73 -4.37
C LEU A 47 14.78 12.25 -4.51
N GLN A 48 14.05 13.05 -3.74
CA GLN A 48 14.20 14.52 -3.76
C GLN A 48 15.59 14.94 -3.30
N GLY A 49 16.15 14.27 -2.29
CA GLY A 49 17.53 14.49 -1.86
C GLY A 49 18.56 14.19 -2.95
N VAL A 50 18.38 13.09 -3.68
CA VAL A 50 19.28 12.72 -4.79
C VAL A 50 19.17 13.73 -5.95
N ILE A 51 17.95 14.17 -6.29
CA ILE A 51 17.74 15.19 -7.33
C ILE A 51 18.45 16.50 -6.95
N ALA A 52 18.35 16.90 -5.69
CA ALA A 52 19.04 18.10 -5.19
C ALA A 52 20.56 17.96 -5.26
N GLU A 53 21.11 16.78 -4.91
CA GLU A 53 22.55 16.52 -5.02
C GLU A 53 23.04 16.55 -6.47
N ILE A 54 22.28 16.00 -7.41
CA ILE A 54 22.61 16.06 -8.86
C ILE A 54 22.64 17.52 -9.31
N ALA A 55 21.67 18.34 -8.92
CA ALA A 55 21.64 19.76 -9.26
C ALA A 55 22.87 20.51 -8.70
N ALA A 56 23.28 20.19 -7.47
CA ALA A 56 24.47 20.77 -6.86
C ALA A 56 25.74 20.37 -7.61
N VAL A 57 25.87 19.11 -8.00
CA VAL A 57 27.03 18.62 -8.78
C VAL A 57 27.05 19.25 -10.15
N ASP A 58 25.92 19.41 -10.83
CA ASP A 58 25.85 20.10 -12.12
C ASP A 58 26.30 21.57 -12.02
N SER A 59 25.93 22.27 -10.94
CA SER A 59 26.38 23.64 -10.69
C SER A 59 27.90 23.70 -10.48
N ILE A 60 28.49 22.75 -9.79
CA ILE A 60 29.94 22.64 -9.59
C ILE A 60 30.65 22.33 -10.91
N LEU A 61 30.15 21.36 -11.69
CA LEU A 61 30.72 20.98 -12.98
C LEU A 61 30.75 22.14 -13.99
N ALA A 62 29.76 23.03 -13.93
CA ALA A 62 29.67 24.19 -14.82
C ALA A 62 30.82 25.18 -14.66
N VAL A 63 31.48 25.20 -13.50
CA VAL A 63 32.55 26.17 -13.17
C VAL A 63 33.91 25.57 -12.97
N LEU A 64 34.03 24.22 -12.91
CA LEU A 64 35.29 23.54 -12.73
C LEU A 64 36.10 23.46 -14.03
N PRO A 65 37.41 23.73 -13.98
CA PRO A 65 38.30 23.46 -15.11
C PRO A 65 38.53 21.95 -15.25
N ASN A 66 38.94 21.51 -16.45
CA ASN A 66 39.35 20.14 -16.69
C ASN A 66 40.50 19.73 -15.75
N GLY A 67 40.35 18.53 -15.19
CA GLY A 67 41.34 18.00 -14.25
C GLY A 67 40.75 16.94 -13.33
N PRO A 68 41.56 16.46 -12.35
CA PRO A 68 41.15 15.35 -11.46
C PRO A 68 39.89 15.67 -10.64
N THR A 69 39.70 16.91 -10.21
CA THR A 69 38.52 17.33 -9.43
C THR A 69 37.25 17.23 -10.26
N LYS A 70 37.29 17.71 -11.50
CA LYS A 70 36.15 17.63 -12.42
C LYS A 70 35.82 16.17 -12.75
N ASP A 71 36.83 15.33 -12.99
CA ASP A 71 36.63 13.92 -13.27
C ASP A 71 35.98 13.20 -12.07
N SER A 72 36.38 13.54 -10.85
CA SER A 72 35.79 13.00 -9.62
C SER A 72 34.31 13.38 -9.49
N GLU A 73 33.96 14.65 -9.77
CA GLU A 73 32.59 15.12 -9.71
C GLU A 73 31.71 14.52 -10.82
N GLU A 74 32.25 14.28 -12.00
CA GLU A 74 31.56 13.58 -13.09
C GLU A 74 31.22 12.14 -12.70
N LYS A 75 32.14 11.43 -12.04
CA LYS A 75 31.90 10.08 -11.52
C LYS A 75 30.85 10.08 -10.43
N ARG A 76 30.88 11.10 -9.55
CA ARG A 76 29.84 11.27 -8.52
C ARG A 76 28.47 11.46 -9.15
N LYS A 77 28.35 12.27 -10.20
CA LYS A 77 27.11 12.48 -10.93
C LYS A 77 26.57 11.16 -11.50
N VAL A 78 27.42 10.35 -12.14
CA VAL A 78 27.03 9.04 -12.67
C VAL A 78 26.44 8.14 -11.59
N ARG A 79 27.09 8.09 -10.41
CA ARG A 79 26.58 7.30 -9.27
C ARG A 79 25.23 7.82 -8.77
N LEU A 80 25.07 9.13 -8.70
CA LEU A 80 23.81 9.76 -8.28
C LEU A 80 22.68 9.50 -9.27
N GLU A 81 22.96 9.59 -10.56
CA GLU A 81 21.98 9.29 -11.61
C GLU A 81 21.54 7.82 -11.61
N TYR A 82 22.48 6.90 -11.33
CA TYR A 82 22.14 5.49 -11.16
C TYR A 82 21.26 5.27 -9.91
N LYS A 83 21.60 5.91 -8.80
CA LYS A 83 20.78 5.87 -7.57
C LYS A 83 19.38 6.41 -7.83
N LYS A 84 19.25 7.52 -8.56
CA LYS A 84 17.98 8.08 -8.98
C LYS A 84 17.16 7.09 -9.80
N PHE A 85 17.77 6.44 -10.77
CA PHE A 85 17.14 5.41 -11.60
C PHE A 85 16.58 4.27 -10.75
N LEU A 86 17.35 3.75 -9.79
CA LEU A 86 16.91 2.69 -8.90
C LEU A 86 15.73 3.13 -8.02
N LEU A 87 15.77 4.36 -7.52
CA LEU A 87 14.69 4.94 -6.71
C LEU A 87 13.41 5.14 -7.52
N GLU A 88 13.53 5.59 -8.77
CA GLU A 88 12.38 5.75 -9.67
C GLU A 88 11.72 4.40 -9.98
N ASN A 89 12.53 3.35 -10.22
CA ASN A 89 12.01 1.99 -10.40
C ASN A 89 11.28 1.49 -9.15
N ARG A 90 11.85 1.73 -7.98
CA ARG A 90 11.22 1.35 -6.72
C ARG A 90 9.93 2.12 -6.47
N LYS A 91 9.87 3.39 -6.88
CA LYS A 91 8.66 4.21 -6.79
C LYS A 91 7.52 3.65 -7.63
N GLU A 92 7.79 3.03 -8.78
CA GLU A 92 6.75 2.35 -9.58
C GLU A 92 6.06 1.23 -8.78
N SER A 93 6.81 0.48 -7.96
CA SER A 93 6.28 -0.61 -7.15
C SER A 93 5.57 -0.14 -5.87
N TYR A 94 5.97 1.00 -5.29
CA TYR A 94 5.48 1.51 -4.00
C TYR A 94 4.94 2.93 -4.05
N GLY A 95 4.81 3.52 -5.24
CA GLY A 95 4.33 4.89 -5.42
C GLY A 95 2.83 5.04 -5.25
N ALA A 96 2.32 6.23 -5.58
CA ALA A 96 0.92 6.60 -5.38
C ALA A 96 -0.08 5.64 -6.04
N VAL A 97 0.21 5.15 -7.25
CA VAL A 97 -0.67 4.20 -7.95
C VAL A 97 -0.76 2.88 -7.20
N ALA A 98 0.39 2.32 -6.79
CA ALA A 98 0.42 1.07 -6.03
C ALA A 98 -0.28 1.22 -4.68
N LEU A 99 -0.10 2.35 -3.99
CA LEU A 99 -0.78 2.65 -2.74
C LEU A 99 -2.30 2.71 -2.93
N LEU A 100 -2.78 3.39 -3.97
CA LEU A 100 -4.21 3.47 -4.28
C LEU A 100 -4.82 2.11 -4.60
N GLU A 101 -4.08 1.23 -5.28
CA GLU A 101 -4.51 -0.15 -5.52
C GLU A 101 -4.69 -0.92 -4.20
N LYS A 102 -3.77 -0.74 -3.24
CA LYS A 102 -3.88 -1.37 -1.92
C LYS A 102 -5.03 -0.80 -1.10
N GLU A 103 -5.26 0.50 -1.18
CA GLU A 103 -6.40 1.15 -0.54
C GLU A 103 -7.73 0.64 -1.13
N LEU A 104 -7.80 0.40 -2.43
CA LEU A 104 -8.96 -0.18 -3.08
C LEU A 104 -9.21 -1.62 -2.60
N ASP A 105 -8.15 -2.45 -2.48
CA ASP A 105 -8.26 -3.81 -1.96
C ASP A 105 -8.81 -3.80 -0.52
N LEU A 106 -8.33 -2.90 0.32
CA LEU A 106 -8.82 -2.73 1.69
C LEU A 106 -10.31 -2.33 1.70
N GLU A 107 -10.70 -1.39 0.86
CA GLU A 107 -12.10 -0.95 0.77
C GLU A 107 -13.03 -2.08 0.33
N ARG A 108 -12.60 -2.93 -0.59
CA ARG A 108 -13.36 -4.12 -1.00
C ARG A 108 -13.60 -5.06 0.18
N VAL A 109 -12.59 -5.31 0.99
CA VAL A 109 -12.72 -6.15 2.19
C VAL A 109 -13.69 -5.52 3.19
N ASN A 110 -13.61 -4.20 3.40
CA ASN A 110 -14.52 -3.48 4.28
C ASN A 110 -15.98 -3.61 3.81
N LYS A 111 -16.23 -3.49 2.51
CA LYS A 111 -17.57 -3.69 1.93
C LYS A 111 -18.07 -5.11 2.13
N GLN A 112 -17.23 -6.12 1.93
CA GLN A 112 -17.57 -7.51 2.19
C GLN A 112 -17.92 -7.75 3.66
N LEU A 113 -17.18 -7.16 4.59
CA LEU A 113 -17.49 -7.24 6.03
C LEU A 113 -18.83 -6.59 6.35
N ASP A 114 -19.15 -5.44 5.79
CA ASP A 114 -20.44 -4.77 5.97
C ASP A 114 -21.58 -5.68 5.51
N GLU A 115 -21.45 -6.29 4.35
CA GLU A 115 -22.46 -7.22 3.81
C GLU A 115 -22.65 -8.45 4.70
N VAL A 116 -21.57 -9.06 5.18
CA VAL A 116 -21.66 -10.21 6.09
C VAL A 116 -22.31 -9.82 7.41
N ASN A 117 -21.98 -8.66 7.96
CA ASN A 117 -22.60 -8.18 9.19
C ASN A 117 -24.11 -7.93 9.01
N LEU A 118 -24.52 -7.33 7.91
CA LEU A 118 -25.94 -7.16 7.59
C LEU A 118 -26.68 -8.49 7.47
N PHE A 119 -26.06 -9.48 6.85
CA PHE A 119 -26.61 -10.82 6.73
C PHE A 119 -26.78 -11.49 8.12
N ILE A 120 -25.74 -11.39 8.96
CA ILE A 120 -25.79 -11.93 10.34
C ILE A 120 -26.93 -11.28 11.12
N ASP A 121 -27.05 -9.96 11.05
CA ASP A 121 -28.10 -9.22 11.73
C ASP A 121 -29.48 -9.62 11.26
N ALA A 122 -29.67 -9.79 9.95
CA ALA A 122 -30.93 -10.19 9.35
C ALA A 122 -31.35 -11.61 9.79
N VAL A 123 -30.41 -12.57 9.77
CA VAL A 123 -30.66 -13.96 10.19
C VAL A 123 -30.93 -14.04 11.71
N THR A 124 -30.17 -13.27 12.49
CA THR A 124 -30.38 -13.20 13.95
C THR A 124 -31.77 -12.67 14.28
N ALA A 125 -32.20 -11.59 13.61
CA ALA A 125 -33.52 -11.02 13.80
C ALA A 125 -34.63 -12.00 13.38
N HIS A 126 -34.46 -12.73 12.29
CA HIS A 126 -35.41 -13.73 11.84
C HIS A 126 -35.50 -14.91 12.81
N LYS A 127 -34.35 -15.39 13.30
CA LYS A 127 -34.29 -16.45 14.32
C LYS A 127 -35.09 -16.09 15.57
N ALA A 128 -35.03 -14.83 15.99
CA ALA A 128 -35.77 -14.35 17.17
C ALA A 128 -37.30 -14.41 16.99
N THR A 129 -37.80 -14.50 15.75
CA THR A 129 -39.23 -14.65 15.46
C THR A 129 -39.72 -16.09 15.43
N LEU A 130 -38.82 -17.03 15.51
CA LEU A 130 -39.11 -18.48 15.49
C LEU A 130 -39.13 -19.06 16.93
#